data_a20158451b00732fdaa16636a153105c
#
_entry.id   a20158451b00732fdaa16636a153105c
#
_cell.length_a   1.000
_cell.length_b   1.000
_cell.length_c   1.000
_cell.angle_alpha   90.00
_cell.angle_beta   90.00
_cell.angle_gamma   90.00
#
_symmetry.space_group_name_H-M   'P 1'
#
loop_
_entity.id
_entity.type
_entity.pdbx_description
1 polymer ?
#
loop_
_entity_poly.entity_id
_entity_poly.type
_entity_poly.pdbx_seq_one_letter_code
_entity_poly.pdbx_strand_id
1 'polypeptide(L)'
;MLKAVFLQIGATILAALAAGAIMGARGALSAADVDSAMREVRRALLEADVALDVARAFIDRVRQRAVGAEVIKSVTPGQMVVKIVHDELVTTLGSDAQGIDLNAPAPVAIMMVGLQGSGKTTTTAKVAKRLTD
;
A
#
# COMPACT_ATOMS: atom_id res chain seq x y z
N MET A 1 -13.14 -0.73 -4.60
CA MET A 1 -12.32 0.32 -5.21
C MET A 1 -10.94 0.38 -4.60
N LEU A 2 -10.83 0.55 -3.32
CA LEU A 2 -9.55 0.54 -2.63
C LEU A 2 -8.69 -0.65 -3.09
N LYS A 3 -9.23 -1.88 -3.13
CA LYS A 3 -8.52 -3.06 -3.64
C LYS A 3 -8.02 -2.94 -5.08
N ALA A 4 -8.75 -2.27 -5.98
CA ALA A 4 -8.33 -2.13 -7.39
C ALA A 4 -7.20 -1.09 -7.52
N VAL A 5 -7.30 0.03 -6.82
CA VAL A 5 -6.21 1.04 -6.73
C VAL A 5 -4.98 0.41 -6.08
N PHE A 6 -5.17 -0.41 -5.03
CA PHE A 6 -4.07 -1.12 -4.38
C PHE A 6 -3.48 -2.22 -5.24
N LEU A 7 -4.29 -2.95 -5.99
CA LEU A 7 -3.79 -3.93 -6.94
C LEU A 7 -2.95 -3.25 -8.01
N GLN A 8 -3.39 -2.08 -8.48
CA GLN A 8 -2.65 -1.27 -9.44
C GLN A 8 -1.35 -0.71 -8.85
N ILE A 9 -1.41 -0.07 -7.67
CA ILE A 9 -0.23 0.44 -6.96
C ILE A 9 0.70 -0.73 -6.60
N GLY A 10 0.17 -1.81 -6.06
CA GLY A 10 0.92 -3.01 -5.73
C GLY A 10 1.58 -3.65 -6.95
N ALA A 11 0.88 -3.74 -8.09
CA ALA A 11 1.42 -4.25 -9.35
C ALA A 11 2.51 -3.32 -9.91
N THR A 12 2.32 -1.99 -9.85
CA THR A 12 3.31 -1.02 -10.32
C THR A 12 4.55 -1.02 -9.43
N ILE A 13 4.36 -1.06 -8.10
CA ILE A 13 5.47 -1.18 -7.14
C ILE A 13 6.19 -2.52 -7.32
N LEU A 14 5.45 -3.63 -7.48
CA LEU A 14 6.04 -4.94 -7.70
C LEU A 14 6.79 -5.01 -9.04
N ALA A 15 6.27 -4.39 -10.10
CA ALA A 15 6.94 -4.26 -11.38
C ALA A 15 8.20 -3.38 -11.29
N ALA A 16 8.14 -2.26 -10.57
CA ALA A 16 9.31 -1.41 -10.32
C ALA A 16 10.39 -2.14 -9.51
N LEU A 17 9.99 -2.89 -8.48
CA LEU A 17 10.90 -3.71 -7.69
C LEU A 17 11.45 -4.92 -8.48
N ALA A 18 10.68 -5.47 -9.42
CA ALA A 18 11.10 -6.58 -10.28
C ALA A 18 11.98 -6.12 -11.45
N ALA A 19 11.72 -4.95 -12.02
CA ALA A 19 12.51 -4.36 -13.10
C ALA A 19 13.81 -3.70 -12.60
N GLY A 20 13.84 -3.29 -11.34
CA GLY A 20 15.02 -2.70 -10.70
C GLY A 20 15.97 -3.76 -10.15
N ALA A 21 17.21 -3.35 -9.89
CA ALA A 21 18.35 -4.13 -9.44
C ALA A 21 18.13 -5.06 -8.22
N ILE A 22 16.96 -4.99 -7.57
CA ILE A 22 16.63 -5.76 -6.36
C ILE A 22 16.44 -7.25 -6.64
N MET A 23 15.84 -7.63 -7.79
CA MET A 23 15.63 -9.06 -8.13
C MET A 23 16.82 -9.69 -8.83
N GLY A 24 17.74 -8.89 -9.38
CA GLY A 24 18.93 -9.37 -10.10
C GLY A 24 20.19 -9.50 -9.24
N ALA A 25 20.20 -8.95 -8.05
CA ALA A 25 21.35 -8.98 -7.16
C ALA A 25 21.50 -10.36 -6.50
N ARG A 26 22.36 -11.20 -7.06
CA ARG A 26 22.92 -12.36 -6.38
C ARG A 26 23.96 -11.88 -5.36
N GLY A 27 23.51 -11.27 -4.27
CA GLY A 27 24.41 -10.74 -3.23
C GLY A 27 23.69 -9.80 -2.25
N ALA A 28 24.41 -9.27 -1.27
CA ALA A 28 23.89 -8.33 -0.31
C ALA A 28 23.40 -7.04 -1.00
N LEU A 29 22.18 -6.60 -0.72
CA LEU A 29 21.66 -5.32 -1.17
C LEU A 29 22.46 -4.18 -0.53
N SER A 30 22.92 -3.25 -1.33
CA SER A 30 23.53 -2.01 -0.84
C SER A 30 22.43 -0.98 -0.50
N ALA A 31 22.77 -0.02 0.35
CA ALA A 31 21.89 1.13 0.63
C ALA A 31 21.53 1.91 -0.66
N ALA A 32 22.46 1.96 -1.62
CA ALA A 32 22.21 2.61 -2.91
C ALA A 32 21.16 1.88 -3.75
N ASP A 33 21.12 0.55 -3.71
CA ASP A 33 20.11 -0.26 -4.40
C ASP A 33 18.72 -0.03 -3.79
N VAL A 34 18.64 0.01 -2.47
CA VAL A 34 17.41 0.34 -1.74
C VAL A 34 16.94 1.75 -2.10
N ASP A 35 17.83 2.73 -2.11
CA ASP A 35 17.51 4.12 -2.47
C ASP A 35 16.99 4.24 -3.91
N SER A 36 17.60 3.49 -4.84
CA SER A 36 17.13 3.46 -6.22
C SER A 36 15.71 2.90 -6.32
N ALA A 37 15.46 1.77 -5.67
CA ALA A 37 14.13 1.16 -5.64
C ALA A 37 13.08 2.08 -4.98
N MET A 38 13.44 2.78 -3.91
CA MET A 38 12.54 3.70 -3.22
C MET A 38 12.19 4.92 -4.07
N ARG A 39 13.06 5.36 -4.98
CA ARG A 39 12.71 6.42 -5.95
C ARG A 39 11.59 5.96 -6.90
N GLU A 40 11.67 4.73 -7.39
CA GLU A 40 10.62 4.17 -8.28
C GLU A 40 9.30 3.96 -7.53
N VAL A 41 9.35 3.45 -6.29
CA VAL A 41 8.16 3.31 -5.44
C VAL A 41 7.51 4.67 -5.18
N ARG A 42 8.30 5.69 -4.85
CA ARG A 42 7.80 7.06 -4.66
C ARG A 42 7.12 7.60 -5.91
N ARG A 43 7.74 7.39 -7.06
CA ARG A 43 7.18 7.81 -8.35
C ARG A 43 5.82 7.15 -8.60
N ALA A 44 5.72 5.83 -8.40
CA ALA A 44 4.49 5.08 -8.54
C ALA A 44 3.38 5.56 -7.59
N LEU A 45 3.72 5.92 -6.34
CA LEU A 45 2.76 6.48 -5.38
C LEU A 45 2.23 7.85 -5.84
N LEU A 46 3.10 8.73 -6.34
CA LEU A 46 2.71 10.06 -6.85
C LEU A 46 1.88 9.96 -8.13
N GLU A 47 2.22 9.03 -9.04
CA GLU A 47 1.42 8.74 -10.26
C GLU A 47 0.02 8.19 -9.92
N ALA A 48 -0.12 7.59 -8.74
CA ALA A 48 -1.40 7.11 -8.21
C ALA A 48 -2.14 8.16 -7.34
N ASP A 49 -1.78 9.45 -7.47
CA ASP A 49 -2.39 10.57 -6.74
C ASP A 49 -2.27 10.49 -5.20
N VAL A 50 -1.26 9.76 -4.69
CA VAL A 50 -0.98 9.76 -3.26
C VAL A 50 -0.37 11.10 -2.85
N ALA A 51 -0.88 11.72 -1.78
CA ALA A 51 -0.38 12.98 -1.27
C ALA A 51 1.12 12.91 -0.95
N LEU A 52 1.86 13.98 -1.25
CA LEU A 52 3.32 14.01 -1.19
C LEU A 52 3.88 13.72 0.21
N ASP A 53 3.24 14.21 1.24
CA ASP A 53 3.60 13.98 2.65
C ASP A 53 3.41 12.52 3.05
N VAL A 54 2.32 11.89 2.61
CA VAL A 54 2.04 10.47 2.82
C VAL A 54 3.07 9.61 2.09
N ALA A 55 3.35 9.94 0.81
CA ALA A 55 4.35 9.21 0.03
C ALA A 55 5.76 9.32 0.64
N ARG A 56 6.14 10.51 1.15
CA ARG A 56 7.41 10.70 1.85
C ARG A 56 7.49 9.87 3.12
N ALA A 57 6.50 9.98 4.00
CA ALA A 57 6.46 9.23 5.26
C ALA A 57 6.52 7.72 5.01
N PHE A 58 5.81 7.21 4.00
CA PHE A 58 5.86 5.82 3.58
C PHE A 58 7.28 5.39 3.19
N ILE A 59 7.92 6.15 2.29
CA ILE A 59 9.29 5.84 1.81
C ILE A 59 10.29 5.84 2.95
N ASP A 60 10.21 6.81 3.87
CA ASP A 60 11.13 6.91 5.01
C ASP A 60 11.01 5.69 5.93
N ARG A 61 9.78 5.24 6.23
CA ARG A 61 9.55 4.04 7.05
C ARG A 61 10.05 2.76 6.37
N VAL A 62 9.78 2.59 5.08
CA VAL A 62 10.29 1.43 4.31
C VAL A 62 11.81 1.43 4.28
N ARG A 63 12.44 2.60 4.02
CA ARG A 63 13.90 2.74 3.96
C ARG A 63 14.57 2.36 5.27
N GLN A 64 14.06 2.86 6.40
CA GLN A 64 14.60 2.53 7.73
C GLN A 64 14.60 1.02 7.99
N ARG A 65 13.54 0.32 7.59
CA ARG A 65 13.42 -1.13 7.74
C ARG A 65 14.28 -1.89 6.71
N ALA A 66 14.35 -1.42 5.47
CA ALA A 66 15.07 -2.08 4.38
C ALA A 66 16.60 -2.00 4.51
N VAL A 67 17.13 -0.98 5.17
CA VAL A 67 18.58 -0.83 5.44
C VAL A 67 18.98 -1.54 6.76
N GLY A 68 18.02 -2.11 7.48
CA GLY A 68 18.29 -2.79 8.75
C GLY A 68 19.14 -4.07 8.60
N ALA A 69 19.82 -4.44 9.68
CA ALA A 69 20.75 -5.58 9.71
C ALA A 69 20.10 -6.94 9.32
N GLU A 70 18.80 -7.09 9.54
CA GLU A 70 18.06 -8.30 9.18
C GLU A 70 17.94 -8.49 7.67
N VAL A 71 17.74 -7.40 6.92
CA VAL A 71 17.65 -7.44 5.45
C VAL A 71 19.00 -7.71 4.83
N ILE A 72 20.05 -7.07 5.34
CA ILE A 72 21.42 -7.21 4.85
C ILE A 72 21.94 -8.64 5.05
N LYS A 73 21.53 -9.31 6.13
CA LYS A 73 21.91 -10.69 6.47
C LYS A 73 21.00 -11.76 5.85
N SER A 74 19.93 -11.37 5.18
CA SER A 74 18.97 -12.30 4.58
C SER A 74 19.58 -13.03 3.37
N VAL A 75 19.22 -14.30 3.20
CA VAL A 75 19.56 -15.09 2.00
C VAL A 75 18.82 -14.57 0.75
N THR A 76 17.69 -13.87 0.95
CA THR A 76 16.86 -13.28 -0.11
C THR A 76 16.53 -11.81 0.19
N PRO A 77 17.53 -10.90 0.16
CA PRO A 77 17.31 -9.50 0.55
C PRO A 77 16.24 -8.78 -0.27
N GLY A 78 16.16 -9.05 -1.57
CA GLY A 78 15.14 -8.47 -2.46
C GLY A 78 13.72 -8.85 -2.06
N GLN A 79 13.47 -10.10 -1.71
CA GLN A 79 12.16 -10.56 -1.22
C GLN A 79 11.79 -9.93 0.13
N MET A 80 12.79 -9.71 0.99
CA MET A 80 12.58 -9.00 2.26
C MET A 80 12.14 -7.56 2.03
N VAL A 81 12.74 -6.84 1.08
CA VAL A 81 12.30 -5.47 0.74
C VAL A 81 10.87 -5.47 0.20
N VAL A 82 10.52 -6.41 -0.68
CA VAL A 82 9.14 -6.56 -1.18
C VAL A 82 8.16 -6.79 -0.02
N LYS A 83 8.52 -7.66 0.92
CA LYS A 83 7.71 -7.91 2.12
C LYS A 83 7.56 -6.65 2.98
N ILE A 84 8.64 -5.91 3.22
CA ILE A 84 8.61 -4.65 3.99
C ILE A 84 7.68 -3.64 3.35
N VAL A 85 7.75 -3.47 2.03
CA VAL A 85 6.87 -2.57 1.27
C VAL A 85 5.40 -3.01 1.39
N HIS A 86 5.13 -4.31 1.26
CA HIS A 86 3.79 -4.87 1.43
C HIS A 86 3.24 -4.59 2.84
N ASP A 87 4.01 -4.91 3.87
CA ASP A 87 3.61 -4.73 5.27
C ASP A 87 3.35 -3.26 5.58
N GLU A 88 4.16 -2.36 5.03
CA GLU A 88 3.99 -0.93 5.20
C GLU A 88 2.76 -0.39 4.45
N LEU A 89 2.43 -0.93 3.28
CA LEU A 89 1.18 -0.64 2.57
C LEU A 89 -0.02 -1.06 3.42
N VAL A 90 -0.01 -2.28 3.98
CA VAL A 90 -1.09 -2.76 4.85
C VAL A 90 -1.27 -1.83 6.05
N THR A 91 -0.17 -1.43 6.70
CA THR A 91 -0.20 -0.53 7.85
C THR A 91 -0.75 0.86 7.48
N THR A 92 -0.29 1.41 6.36
CA THR A 92 -0.73 2.74 5.88
C THR A 92 -2.22 2.77 5.53
N LEU A 93 -2.78 1.63 5.13
CA LEU A 93 -4.19 1.47 4.76
C LEU A 93 -5.12 1.20 5.94
N GLY A 94 -4.55 0.91 7.08
CA GLY A 94 -5.25 0.42 8.25
C GLY A 94 -5.34 -1.11 8.24
N SER A 95 -4.65 -1.74 9.20
CA SER A 95 -4.64 -3.18 9.41
C SER A 95 -5.94 -3.69 10.03
N ASP A 96 -6.63 -2.83 10.79
CA ASP A 96 -7.82 -3.20 11.55
C ASP A 96 -9.09 -2.79 10.80
N ALA A 97 -9.94 -3.78 10.52
CA ALA A 97 -11.25 -3.53 9.96
C ALA A 97 -12.14 -2.88 11.03
N GLN A 98 -12.48 -1.61 10.85
CA GLN A 98 -13.48 -0.94 11.66
C GLN A 98 -14.87 -1.20 11.07
N GLY A 99 -15.83 -1.52 11.93
CA GLY A 99 -17.22 -1.62 11.56
C GLY A 99 -17.82 -0.24 11.21
N ILE A 100 -19.01 -0.25 10.62
CA ILE A 100 -19.78 0.98 10.45
C ILE A 100 -20.35 1.37 11.82
N ASP A 101 -19.98 2.55 12.31
CA ASP A 101 -20.58 3.10 13.53
C ASP A 101 -21.97 3.67 13.21
N LEU A 102 -22.99 3.05 13.78
CA LEU A 102 -24.38 3.47 13.68
C LEU A 102 -24.88 4.18 14.94
N ASN A 103 -23.99 4.49 15.88
CA ASN A 103 -24.34 5.11 17.15
C ASN A 103 -24.54 6.63 16.98
N ALA A 104 -25.60 7.00 16.28
CA ALA A 104 -25.99 8.39 16.03
C ALA A 104 -27.52 8.53 16.07
N PRO A 105 -28.08 9.75 16.28
CA PRO A 105 -29.53 9.97 16.20
C PRO A 105 -30.10 9.53 14.83
N ALA A 106 -31.22 8.82 14.87
CA ALA A 106 -31.90 8.39 13.66
C ALA A 106 -32.51 9.56 12.88
N PRO A 107 -32.49 9.55 11.54
CA PRO A 107 -31.88 8.54 10.67
C PRO A 107 -30.35 8.70 10.56
N VAL A 108 -29.61 7.59 10.65
CA VAL A 108 -28.18 7.60 10.46
C VAL A 108 -27.85 7.64 8.96
N ALA A 109 -27.27 8.74 8.49
CA ALA A 109 -26.92 8.91 7.10
C ALA A 109 -25.49 8.37 6.81
N ILE A 110 -25.37 7.49 5.82
CA ILE A 110 -24.07 6.95 5.34
C ILE A 110 -23.81 7.46 3.93
N MET A 111 -22.78 8.28 3.74
CA MET A 111 -22.41 8.81 2.43
C MET A 111 -21.30 7.98 1.79
N MET A 112 -21.57 7.41 0.61
CA MET A 112 -20.59 6.68 -0.19
C MET A 112 -19.90 7.64 -1.15
N VAL A 113 -18.60 7.85 -0.95
CA VAL A 113 -17.76 8.76 -1.76
C VAL A 113 -16.73 7.98 -2.60
N GLY A 114 -16.33 8.55 -3.73
CA GLY A 114 -15.32 7.97 -4.60
C GLY A 114 -15.50 8.38 -6.08
N LEU A 115 -14.50 8.08 -6.91
CA LEU A 115 -14.51 8.36 -8.34
C LEU A 115 -15.54 7.52 -9.10
N GLN A 116 -15.85 7.89 -10.34
CA GLN A 116 -16.71 7.10 -11.22
C GLN A 116 -16.15 5.69 -11.41
N GLY A 117 -17.00 4.68 -11.45
CA GLY A 117 -16.58 3.28 -11.56
C GLY A 117 -16.00 2.64 -10.29
N SER A 118 -15.98 3.37 -9.18
CA SER A 118 -15.41 2.92 -7.90
C SER A 118 -16.23 1.86 -7.15
N GLY A 119 -17.34 1.41 -7.69
CA GLY A 119 -18.20 0.44 -7.05
C GLY A 119 -19.07 0.98 -5.91
N LYS A 120 -19.33 2.29 -5.85
CA LYS A 120 -20.19 2.91 -4.82
C LYS A 120 -21.55 2.24 -4.74
N THR A 121 -22.26 2.15 -5.87
CA THR A 121 -23.60 1.56 -5.94
C THR A 121 -23.60 0.10 -5.49
N THR A 122 -22.63 -0.69 -5.96
CA THR A 122 -22.52 -2.11 -5.58
C THR A 122 -22.20 -2.26 -4.09
N THR A 123 -21.34 -1.39 -3.55
CA THR A 123 -21.00 -1.42 -2.12
C THR A 123 -22.18 -0.97 -1.27
N THR A 124 -22.92 0.07 -1.68
CA THR A 124 -24.14 0.52 -1.00
C THR A 124 -25.16 -0.62 -0.89
N ALA A 125 -25.42 -1.34 -1.98
CA ALA A 125 -26.35 -2.46 -1.96
C ALA A 125 -25.90 -3.58 -1.01
N LYS A 126 -24.60 -3.90 -0.98
CA LYS A 126 -24.02 -4.91 -0.06
C LYS A 126 -24.09 -4.48 1.40
N VAL A 127 -23.81 -3.18 1.67
CA VAL A 127 -23.91 -2.62 3.03
C VAL A 127 -25.36 -2.61 3.48
N ALA A 128 -26.28 -2.14 2.65
CA ALA A 128 -27.72 -2.15 2.97
C ALA A 128 -28.19 -3.57 3.32
N LYS A 129 -27.86 -4.56 2.48
CA LYS A 129 -28.21 -5.95 2.78
C LYS A 129 -27.64 -6.43 4.11
N ARG A 130 -26.37 -6.15 4.39
CA ARG A 130 -25.72 -6.55 5.65
C ARG A 130 -26.33 -5.91 6.90
N LEU A 131 -26.92 -4.74 6.77
CA LEU A 131 -27.54 -4.01 7.90
C LEU A 131 -29.00 -4.41 8.09
N THR A 132 -29.62 -5.13 7.15
CA THR A 132 -31.03 -5.57 7.20
C THR A 132 -31.17 -7.07 7.48
N ASP A 133 -30.14 -7.87 7.27
CA ASP A 133 -30.06 -9.30 7.63
C ASP A 133 -29.68 -9.46 9.12
#